data_d26be9fb4120815e633bef02ca242d13
#
_entry.id   d26be9fb4120815e633bef02ca242d13
#
_cell.length_a   1.000
_cell.length_b   1.000
_cell.length_c   1.000
_cell.angle_alpha   90.00
_cell.angle_beta   90.00
_cell.angle_gamma   90.00
#
_symmetry.space_group_name_H-M   'P 1'
#
loop_
_entity.id
_entity.type
_entity.pdbx_description
1 polymer ?
#
loop_
_entity_poly.entity_id
_entity_poly.type
_entity_poly.pdbx_seq_one_letter_code
_entity_poly.pdbx_strand_id
1 'polypeptide(L)'
;RYTPAPEDEALWLLMCRRATMEMVLRRYALQQPNLTIASGIRVNAMVTEMVGTQMQITGLTVQARAANAQPSNINADIVIDAAGRGSPFKRWFQQTGLAIETESHDAGIVYYTRHYQFKPGVDEPKRDGKTRSAGDLGYLKYGVFPGSGGHFAVILCVPCDDNILHDAVKDDATFDQICLAIPGLQPWLGADQAVATTPSFGMGNIKAVWHDFSHDNQPLLLNYYAVGDSSVRTNPLYGRGCSTGAIHSKILTDILSRDHDPASAAKQFAEETRKQLRPIWQASLDEDRTGIKRAQSILSPSNASAAPTLKKRFAIAYGDALTRATQIHLRVFRGAFRTFNLMELPGAFLKDIGTQALIFWTLIRYGAENKKARVVPGPDRDEMIAALAPEAAQRAA
;
A
#
# COMPACT_ATOMS: atom_id res chain seq x y z
N ARG A 1 5.55 30.44 4.21
CA ARG A 1 6.32 30.00 5.40
C ARG A 1 5.42 29.12 6.25
N TYR A 2 5.93 27.99 6.77
CA TYR A 2 5.17 27.12 7.67
C TYR A 2 4.85 27.84 8.97
N THR A 3 3.57 27.82 9.35
CA THR A 3 3.10 28.31 10.64
C THR A 3 2.48 27.11 11.39
N PRO A 4 3.07 26.64 12.49
CA PRO A 4 2.53 25.53 13.29
C PRO A 4 1.10 25.82 13.77
N ALA A 5 0.29 24.78 13.82
CA ALA A 5 -1.04 24.78 14.43
C ALA A 5 -1.16 23.58 15.37
N PRO A 6 -1.98 23.64 16.44
CA PRO A 6 -2.12 22.54 17.40
C PRO A 6 -2.47 21.21 16.75
N GLU A 7 -3.27 21.23 15.67
CA GLU A 7 -3.67 20.04 14.92
C GLU A 7 -2.51 19.35 14.21
N ASP A 8 -1.40 20.05 13.98
CA ASP A 8 -0.23 19.49 13.30
C ASP A 8 0.50 18.45 14.16
N GLU A 9 0.32 18.48 15.48
CA GLU A 9 0.89 17.47 16.39
C GLU A 9 0.41 16.05 16.10
N ALA A 10 -0.78 15.91 15.50
CA ALA A 10 -1.30 14.62 15.06
C ALA A 10 -0.79 14.21 13.66
N LEU A 11 -0.15 15.11 12.92
CA LEU A 11 0.30 14.90 11.54
C LEU A 11 1.76 14.46 11.49
N TRP A 12 2.06 13.30 12.06
CA TRP A 12 3.39 12.72 12.00
C TRP A 12 3.38 11.33 11.35
N LEU A 13 4.52 10.92 10.81
CA LEU A 13 4.73 9.62 10.21
C LEU A 13 5.75 8.84 11.01
N LEU A 14 5.41 7.60 11.36
CA LEU A 14 6.37 6.69 11.94
C LEU A 14 7.24 6.08 10.82
N MET A 15 8.47 6.56 10.70
CA MET A 15 9.45 6.03 9.75
C MET A 15 10.27 4.96 10.44
N CYS A 16 9.93 3.69 10.21
CA CYS A 16 10.70 2.57 10.71
C CYS A 16 10.59 1.36 9.76
N ARG A 17 11.54 0.44 9.87
CA ARG A 17 11.45 -0.84 9.16
C ARG A 17 10.31 -1.68 9.75
N ARG A 18 9.58 -2.41 8.88
CA ARG A 18 8.49 -3.30 9.31
C ARG A 18 8.94 -4.28 10.39
N ALA A 19 10.12 -4.87 10.26
CA ALA A 19 10.67 -5.78 11.26
C ALA A 19 10.84 -5.14 12.64
N THR A 20 11.22 -3.85 12.72
CA THR A 20 11.32 -3.11 13.98
C THR A 20 9.94 -2.92 14.60
N MET A 21 8.95 -2.51 13.81
CA MET A 21 7.57 -2.34 14.27
C MET A 21 7.00 -3.67 14.78
N GLU A 22 7.15 -4.75 14.02
CA GLU A 22 6.69 -6.10 14.41
C GLU A 22 7.35 -6.56 15.72
N MET A 23 8.65 -6.33 15.88
CA MET A 23 9.38 -6.67 17.12
C MET A 23 8.82 -5.92 18.33
N VAL A 24 8.58 -4.60 18.19
CA VAL A 24 8.03 -3.78 19.29
C VAL A 24 6.62 -4.24 19.65
N LEU A 25 5.75 -4.42 18.66
CA LEU A 25 4.37 -4.91 18.88
C LEU A 25 4.37 -6.30 19.51
N ARG A 26 5.25 -7.21 19.07
CA ARG A 26 5.38 -8.54 19.65
C ARG A 26 5.85 -8.48 21.10
N ARG A 27 6.83 -7.64 21.43
CA ARG A 27 7.30 -7.45 22.81
C ARG A 27 6.18 -6.92 23.71
N TYR A 28 5.42 -5.94 23.22
CA TYR A 28 4.26 -5.42 23.93
C TYR A 28 3.20 -6.51 24.16
N ALA A 29 2.87 -7.29 23.13
CA ALA A 29 1.91 -8.37 23.24
C ALA A 29 2.33 -9.45 24.25
N LEU A 30 3.61 -9.82 24.29
CA LEU A 30 4.15 -10.81 25.26
C LEU A 30 4.09 -10.33 26.71
N GLN A 31 3.92 -9.05 26.96
CA GLN A 31 3.77 -8.49 28.31
C GLN A 31 2.32 -8.51 28.81
N GLN A 32 1.35 -8.84 27.94
CA GLN A 32 -0.06 -8.89 28.32
C GLN A 32 -0.35 -10.21 29.06
N PRO A 33 -0.92 -10.19 30.29
CA PRO A 33 -1.06 -11.38 31.12
C PRO A 33 -2.08 -12.40 30.58
N ASN A 34 -3.01 -11.93 29.75
CA ASN A 34 -4.10 -12.75 29.18
C ASN A 34 -3.88 -13.10 27.70
N LEU A 35 -2.65 -12.96 27.19
CA LEU A 35 -2.31 -13.24 25.81
C LEU A 35 -1.24 -14.33 25.71
N THR A 36 -1.51 -15.37 24.90
CA THR A 36 -0.58 -16.45 24.61
C THR A 36 -0.19 -16.42 23.13
N ILE A 37 1.13 -16.42 22.85
CA ILE A 37 1.65 -16.55 21.49
C ILE A 37 2.18 -17.97 21.29
N ALA A 38 1.43 -18.80 20.57
CA ALA A 38 1.83 -20.15 20.21
C ALA A 38 2.59 -20.16 18.89
N SER A 39 3.92 -20.30 18.94
CA SER A 39 4.78 -20.41 17.77
C SER A 39 4.93 -21.84 17.29
N GLY A 40 5.23 -22.06 16.00
CA GLY A 40 5.43 -23.40 15.45
C GLY A 40 4.14 -24.20 15.29
N ILE A 41 3.00 -23.55 15.33
CA ILE A 41 1.67 -24.16 15.12
C ILE A 41 1.19 -23.86 13.70
N ARG A 42 0.65 -24.86 13.03
CA ARG A 42 -0.08 -24.73 11.77
C ARG A 42 -1.57 -24.87 12.05
N VAL A 43 -2.37 -23.97 11.53
CA VAL A 43 -3.83 -24.10 11.49
C VAL A 43 -4.19 -24.87 10.23
N ASN A 44 -4.92 -25.97 10.37
CA ASN A 44 -5.24 -26.90 9.29
C ASN A 44 -6.68 -26.81 8.82
N ALA A 45 -7.62 -26.49 9.71
CA ALA A 45 -9.04 -26.38 9.41
C ALA A 45 -9.77 -25.50 10.43
N MET A 46 -10.96 -25.05 10.09
CA MET A 46 -11.92 -24.51 11.06
C MET A 46 -12.82 -25.65 11.60
N VAL A 47 -13.24 -25.48 12.85
CA VAL A 47 -14.28 -26.31 13.48
C VAL A 47 -15.55 -25.48 13.50
N THR A 48 -16.63 -26.04 12.95
CA THR A 48 -17.91 -25.31 12.81
C THR A 48 -19.07 -26.18 13.29
N GLU A 49 -20.15 -25.56 13.73
CA GLU A 49 -21.43 -26.17 14.04
C GLU A 49 -22.59 -25.35 13.47
N MET A 50 -23.76 -25.96 13.37
CA MET A 50 -25.00 -25.27 12.98
C MET A 50 -25.73 -24.76 14.20
N VAL A 51 -26.03 -23.46 14.23
CA VAL A 51 -26.88 -22.81 15.24
C VAL A 51 -28.13 -22.29 14.53
N GLY A 52 -29.21 -23.04 14.63
CA GLY A 52 -30.39 -22.83 13.82
C GLY A 52 -30.08 -23.01 12.33
N THR A 53 -30.24 -21.96 11.53
CA THR A 53 -29.95 -21.95 10.08
C THR A 53 -28.59 -21.35 9.72
N GLN A 54 -27.85 -20.86 10.71
CA GLN A 54 -26.55 -20.22 10.50
C GLN A 54 -25.39 -21.13 10.95
N MET A 55 -24.30 -21.09 10.22
CA MET A 55 -23.06 -21.76 10.60
C MET A 55 -22.27 -20.85 11.54
N GLN A 56 -21.71 -21.44 12.59
CA GLN A 56 -20.88 -20.77 13.57
C GLN A 56 -19.52 -21.46 13.66
N ILE A 57 -18.43 -20.68 13.76
CA ILE A 57 -17.12 -21.24 14.09
C ILE A 57 -17.02 -21.41 15.61
N THR A 58 -16.52 -22.57 16.03
CA THR A 58 -16.35 -22.95 17.46
C THR A 58 -14.91 -23.28 17.80
N GLY A 59 -14.00 -23.21 16.82
CA GLY A 59 -12.60 -23.46 17.05
C GLY A 59 -11.79 -23.70 15.78
N LEU A 60 -10.60 -24.21 15.98
CA LEU A 60 -9.64 -24.50 14.92
C LEU A 60 -9.00 -25.87 15.13
N THR A 61 -8.77 -26.61 14.04
CA THR A 61 -7.87 -27.76 14.05
C THR A 61 -6.45 -27.26 13.81
N VAL A 62 -5.58 -27.55 14.75
CA VAL A 62 -4.17 -27.11 14.74
C VAL A 62 -3.22 -28.28 14.81
N GLN A 63 -1.98 -28.07 14.37
CA GLN A 63 -0.93 -29.08 14.43
C GLN A 63 0.43 -28.41 14.69
N ALA A 64 1.19 -28.91 15.63
CA ALA A 64 2.56 -28.48 15.83
C ALA A 64 3.41 -28.84 14.59
N ARG A 65 4.40 -28.00 14.25
CA ARG A 65 5.34 -28.26 13.14
C ARG A 65 6.41 -29.31 13.45
N ALA A 66 6.34 -29.91 14.65
CA ALA A 66 7.25 -31.01 15.02
C ALA A 66 6.93 -32.26 14.20
N ALA A 67 7.96 -33.09 13.95
CA ALA A 67 7.78 -34.38 13.28
C ALA A 67 6.79 -35.24 14.08
N ASN A 68 5.87 -35.90 13.38
CA ASN A 68 4.85 -36.80 13.95
C ASN A 68 3.82 -36.16 14.92
N ALA A 69 3.73 -34.83 14.99
CA ALA A 69 2.69 -34.18 15.77
C ALA A 69 1.31 -34.52 15.19
N GLN A 70 0.38 -34.90 16.04
CA GLN A 70 -1.00 -35.16 15.64
C GLN A 70 -1.81 -33.86 15.64
N PRO A 71 -2.78 -33.70 14.73
CA PRO A 71 -3.74 -32.62 14.78
C PRO A 71 -4.56 -32.67 16.08
N SER A 72 -4.89 -31.49 16.62
CA SER A 72 -5.78 -31.33 17.78
C SER A 72 -6.70 -30.16 17.58
N ASN A 73 -7.84 -30.14 18.26
CA ASN A 73 -8.76 -29.02 18.20
C ASN A 73 -8.51 -28.06 19.35
N ILE A 74 -8.57 -26.77 19.05
CA ILE A 74 -8.62 -25.68 20.01
C ILE A 74 -10.01 -25.06 19.90
N ASN A 75 -10.76 -25.08 20.98
CA ASN A 75 -12.06 -24.40 21.06
C ASN A 75 -11.85 -22.92 21.26
N ALA A 76 -12.70 -22.12 20.63
CA ALA A 76 -12.68 -20.67 20.71
C ALA A 76 -14.10 -20.10 20.53
N ASP A 77 -14.44 -19.11 21.35
CA ASP A 77 -15.71 -18.39 21.23
C ASP A 77 -15.71 -17.47 19.99
N ILE A 78 -14.53 -16.96 19.62
CA ILE A 78 -14.32 -16.07 18.47
C ILE A 78 -13.03 -16.46 17.78
N VAL A 79 -13.03 -16.49 16.45
CA VAL A 79 -11.83 -16.68 15.62
C VAL A 79 -11.59 -15.44 14.77
N ILE A 80 -10.40 -14.86 14.91
CA ILE A 80 -9.96 -13.70 14.14
C ILE A 80 -8.88 -14.15 13.14
N ASP A 81 -9.18 -14.02 11.85
CA ASP A 81 -8.23 -14.29 10.77
C ASP A 81 -7.41 -13.02 10.45
N ALA A 82 -6.19 -13.01 10.94
CA ALA A 82 -5.17 -12.00 10.61
C ALA A 82 -4.02 -12.62 9.79
N ALA A 83 -4.25 -13.74 9.09
CA ALA A 83 -3.23 -14.47 8.32
C ALA A 83 -2.82 -13.74 7.03
N GLY A 84 -3.49 -12.66 6.70
CA GLY A 84 -3.15 -11.79 5.58
C GLY A 84 -3.40 -12.42 4.20
N ARG A 85 -2.58 -12.07 3.21
CA ARG A 85 -2.72 -12.54 1.82
C ARG A 85 -2.73 -14.06 1.68
N GLY A 86 -2.07 -14.77 2.59
CA GLY A 86 -1.96 -16.24 2.59
C GLY A 86 -3.05 -16.96 3.37
N SER A 87 -4.10 -16.26 3.81
CA SER A 87 -5.18 -16.87 4.59
C SER A 87 -5.79 -18.09 3.89
N PRO A 88 -5.88 -19.23 4.56
CA PRO A 88 -6.50 -20.45 4.01
C PRO A 88 -8.04 -20.44 4.13
N PHE A 89 -8.60 -19.50 4.90
CA PHE A 89 -10.02 -19.49 5.26
C PHE A 89 -10.95 -19.45 4.05
N LYS A 90 -10.61 -18.67 3.01
CA LYS A 90 -11.41 -18.64 1.77
C LYS A 90 -11.66 -20.05 1.20
N ARG A 91 -10.62 -20.90 1.15
CA ARG A 91 -10.74 -22.28 0.70
C ARG A 91 -11.61 -23.12 1.63
N TRP A 92 -11.46 -22.92 2.95
CA TRP A 92 -12.26 -23.66 3.94
C TRP A 92 -13.73 -23.28 3.88
N PHE A 93 -14.05 -22.00 3.67
CA PHE A 93 -15.43 -21.57 3.43
C PHE A 93 -16.03 -22.29 2.22
N GLN A 94 -15.30 -22.36 1.11
CA GLN A 94 -15.76 -23.09 -0.09
C GLN A 94 -16.01 -24.58 0.20
N GLN A 95 -15.18 -25.20 1.03
CA GLN A 95 -15.35 -26.61 1.45
C GLN A 95 -16.60 -26.84 2.30
N THR A 96 -17.08 -25.83 3.02
CA THR A 96 -18.34 -25.88 3.79
C THR A 96 -19.56 -25.45 2.98
N GLY A 97 -19.39 -25.16 1.68
CA GLY A 97 -20.47 -24.69 0.81
C GLY A 97 -20.74 -23.20 0.90
N LEU A 98 -19.98 -22.45 1.70
CA LEU A 98 -20.10 -21.00 1.80
C LEU A 98 -19.25 -20.31 0.70
N ALA A 99 -19.87 -19.42 -0.07
CA ALA A 99 -19.19 -18.64 -1.11
C ALA A 99 -18.89 -17.24 -0.60
N ILE A 100 -17.60 -16.87 -0.56
CA ILE A 100 -17.17 -15.51 -0.25
C ILE A 100 -17.14 -14.70 -1.54
N GLU A 101 -17.94 -13.64 -1.64
CA GLU A 101 -17.84 -12.70 -2.73
C GLU A 101 -16.47 -12.01 -2.70
N THR A 102 -15.82 -11.99 -3.84
CA THR A 102 -14.46 -11.45 -3.95
C THR A 102 -14.33 -10.54 -5.15
N GLU A 103 -14.04 -9.26 -4.90
CA GLU A 103 -13.56 -8.34 -5.92
C GLU A 103 -12.03 -8.38 -5.95
N SER A 104 -11.44 -8.52 -7.14
CA SER A 104 -10.00 -8.58 -7.31
C SER A 104 -9.58 -7.82 -8.56
N HIS A 105 -8.65 -6.87 -8.42
CA HIS A 105 -8.16 -6.04 -9.50
C HIS A 105 -6.64 -6.07 -9.50
N ASP A 106 -6.04 -6.27 -10.68
CA ASP A 106 -4.60 -6.23 -10.84
C ASP A 106 -4.10 -4.78 -10.79
N ALA A 107 -2.97 -4.56 -10.12
CA ALA A 107 -2.35 -3.24 -10.03
C ALA A 107 -1.51 -2.89 -11.28
N GLY A 108 -1.27 -3.84 -12.18
CA GLY A 108 -0.54 -3.65 -13.44
C GLY A 108 0.93 -3.31 -13.28
N ILE A 109 1.51 -3.57 -12.11
CA ILE A 109 2.90 -3.25 -11.79
C ILE A 109 3.60 -4.41 -11.07
N VAL A 110 4.92 -4.43 -11.18
CA VAL A 110 5.81 -5.25 -10.37
C VAL A 110 6.76 -4.34 -9.59
N TYR A 111 7.17 -4.82 -8.42
CA TYR A 111 8.16 -4.15 -7.58
C TYR A 111 9.46 -4.91 -7.61
N TYR A 112 10.55 -4.16 -7.66
CA TYR A 112 11.89 -4.66 -7.36
C TYR A 112 12.49 -3.83 -6.25
N THR A 113 13.07 -4.50 -5.27
CA THR A 113 13.64 -3.88 -4.08
C THR A 113 15.08 -4.33 -3.92
N ARG A 114 15.96 -3.38 -3.61
CA ARG A 114 17.32 -3.67 -3.22
C ARG A 114 17.65 -2.91 -1.94
N HIS A 115 18.36 -3.56 -1.01
CA HIS A 115 18.77 -2.95 0.25
C HIS A 115 20.21 -2.45 0.18
N TYR A 116 20.46 -1.36 0.87
CA TYR A 116 21.75 -0.68 0.93
C TYR A 116 22.09 -0.29 2.35
N GLN A 117 23.38 0.00 2.58
CA GLN A 117 23.88 0.61 3.80
C GLN A 117 24.82 1.75 3.42
N PHE A 118 24.68 2.90 4.09
CA PHE A 118 25.63 4.00 3.93
C PHE A 118 27.03 3.56 4.36
N LYS A 119 28.03 4.04 3.63
CA LYS A 119 29.45 3.85 4.00
C LYS A 119 29.76 4.58 5.32
N PRO A 120 30.78 4.15 6.07
CA PRO A 120 31.20 4.81 7.30
C PRO A 120 31.42 6.32 7.09
N GLY A 121 30.83 7.15 7.95
CA GLY A 121 30.94 8.60 7.88
C GLY A 121 29.99 9.28 6.88
N VAL A 122 29.15 8.54 6.19
CA VAL A 122 28.13 9.09 5.28
C VAL A 122 26.79 9.21 6.02
N ASP A 123 26.23 10.41 6.00
CA ASP A 123 24.91 10.70 6.57
C ASP A 123 23.80 10.57 5.54
N GLU A 124 22.55 10.37 6.02
CA GLU A 124 21.36 10.41 5.19
C GLU A 124 21.26 11.76 4.46
N PRO A 125 21.01 11.76 3.13
CA PRO A 125 20.88 12.99 2.36
C PRO A 125 19.79 13.92 2.90
N LYS A 126 20.09 15.23 2.97
CA LYS A 126 19.10 16.24 3.38
C LYS A 126 17.96 16.30 2.40
N ARG A 127 16.74 16.34 2.90
CA ARG A 127 15.51 16.48 2.09
C ARG A 127 15.22 17.98 1.84
N ASP A 128 15.99 18.60 0.96
CA ASP A 128 15.96 20.04 0.70
C ASP A 128 15.17 20.45 -0.56
N GLY A 129 14.37 19.52 -1.10
CA GLY A 129 13.61 19.71 -2.34
C GLY A 129 14.40 19.39 -3.63
N LYS A 130 15.72 19.25 -3.57
CA LYS A 130 16.57 18.75 -4.66
C LYS A 130 16.68 17.24 -4.61
N THR A 131 16.82 16.68 -3.40
CA THR A 131 16.83 15.25 -3.14
C THR A 131 15.41 14.77 -2.93
N ARG A 132 14.95 13.85 -3.78
CA ARG A 132 13.62 13.25 -3.66
C ARG A 132 13.75 11.79 -3.26
N SER A 133 13.13 11.42 -2.15
CA SER A 133 13.05 10.03 -1.72
C SER A 133 11.96 9.22 -2.42
N ALA A 134 11.12 9.84 -3.26
CA ALA A 134 10.12 9.16 -4.07
C ALA A 134 9.77 9.99 -5.31
N GLY A 135 9.37 9.31 -6.38
CA GLY A 135 8.95 9.96 -7.63
C GLY A 135 8.19 9.02 -8.55
N ASP A 136 7.47 9.64 -9.50
CA ASP A 136 6.73 8.98 -10.56
C ASP A 136 7.11 9.60 -11.91
N LEU A 137 7.90 8.90 -12.69
CA LEU A 137 8.33 9.28 -14.04
C LEU A 137 7.29 8.90 -15.11
N GLY A 138 6.18 8.26 -14.69
CA GLY A 138 5.11 7.81 -15.57
C GLY A 138 5.28 6.38 -16.07
N TYR A 139 6.45 6.01 -16.51
CA TYR A 139 6.84 4.66 -16.92
C TYR A 139 7.55 3.88 -15.80
N LEU A 140 8.04 4.55 -14.78
CA LEU A 140 8.71 4.00 -13.64
C LEU A 140 8.40 4.84 -12.41
N LYS A 141 8.14 4.21 -11.27
CA LYS A 141 8.06 4.87 -9.96
C LYS A 141 9.17 4.37 -9.07
N TYR A 142 9.66 5.24 -8.20
CA TYR A 142 10.72 4.88 -7.26
C TYR A 142 10.42 5.40 -5.86
N GLY A 143 10.98 4.72 -4.87
CA GLY A 143 10.90 5.15 -3.48
C GLY A 143 12.12 4.70 -2.69
N VAL A 144 12.59 5.56 -1.76
CA VAL A 144 13.62 5.25 -0.78
C VAL A 144 12.99 5.12 0.59
N PHE A 145 13.30 4.05 1.27
CA PHE A 145 12.77 3.72 2.60
C PHE A 145 13.93 3.64 3.60
N PRO A 146 14.24 4.74 4.30
CA PRO A 146 15.27 4.75 5.33
C PRO A 146 14.93 3.82 6.49
N GLY A 147 15.96 3.25 7.09
CA GLY A 147 15.88 2.41 8.28
C GLY A 147 16.91 2.80 9.33
N SER A 148 17.04 2.01 10.38
CA SER A 148 18.03 2.24 11.42
C SER A 148 19.44 1.81 10.99
N GLY A 149 20.47 2.37 11.63
CA GLY A 149 21.87 1.96 11.44
C GLY A 149 22.44 2.25 10.05
N GLY A 150 21.96 3.31 9.39
CA GLY A 150 22.39 3.67 8.03
C GLY A 150 21.86 2.75 6.92
N HIS A 151 20.98 1.81 7.24
CA HIS A 151 20.34 0.95 6.23
C HIS A 151 19.16 1.65 5.59
N PHE A 152 19.00 1.42 4.28
CA PHE A 152 17.81 1.85 3.54
C PHE A 152 17.47 0.87 2.42
N ALA A 153 16.27 0.96 1.89
CA ALA A 153 15.86 0.22 0.71
C ALA A 153 15.48 1.16 -0.41
N VAL A 154 15.79 0.80 -1.64
CA VAL A 154 15.25 1.45 -2.85
C VAL A 154 14.29 0.48 -3.52
N ILE A 155 13.13 0.99 -3.87
CA ILE A 155 12.10 0.25 -4.61
C ILE A 155 11.94 0.91 -5.98
N LEU A 156 11.96 0.10 -7.02
CA LEU A 156 11.55 0.46 -8.38
C LEU A 156 10.25 -0.27 -8.71
N CYS A 157 9.26 0.48 -9.19
CA CYS A 157 7.99 -0.07 -9.65
C CYS A 157 7.91 0.14 -11.16
N VAL A 158 7.80 -0.94 -11.90
CA VAL A 158 7.68 -0.91 -13.36
C VAL A 158 6.34 -1.48 -13.79
N PRO A 159 5.74 -1.02 -14.91
CA PRO A 159 4.55 -1.64 -15.48
C PRO A 159 4.81 -3.10 -15.86
N CYS A 160 3.82 -3.97 -15.63
CA CYS A 160 3.94 -5.38 -16.03
C CYS A 160 4.15 -5.55 -17.54
N ASP A 161 3.62 -4.62 -18.35
CA ASP A 161 3.67 -4.66 -19.81
C ASP A 161 4.98 -4.10 -20.39
N ASP A 162 5.86 -3.51 -19.56
CA ASP A 162 7.17 -3.04 -20.00
C ASP A 162 8.23 -4.12 -19.83
N ASN A 163 8.31 -5.03 -20.81
CA ASN A 163 9.23 -6.17 -20.76
C ASN A 163 10.70 -5.74 -20.66
N ILE A 164 11.09 -4.63 -21.29
CA ILE A 164 12.49 -4.15 -21.28
C ILE A 164 12.90 -3.74 -19.88
N LEU A 165 12.12 -2.86 -19.25
CA LEU A 165 12.42 -2.40 -17.89
C LEU A 165 12.18 -3.51 -16.86
N HIS A 166 11.18 -4.38 -17.08
CA HIS A 166 10.94 -5.51 -16.21
C HIS A 166 12.12 -6.48 -16.16
N ASP A 167 12.77 -6.73 -17.29
CA ASP A 167 13.98 -7.56 -17.34
C ASP A 167 15.20 -6.83 -16.78
N ALA A 168 15.33 -5.52 -17.06
CA ALA A 168 16.42 -4.70 -16.59
C ALA A 168 16.49 -4.64 -15.04
N VAL A 169 15.38 -4.46 -14.35
CA VAL A 169 15.35 -4.33 -12.87
C VAL A 169 15.63 -5.63 -12.11
N LYS A 170 15.69 -6.79 -12.82
CA LYS A 170 16.05 -8.09 -12.22
C LYS A 170 17.55 -8.22 -11.99
N ASP A 171 18.34 -7.58 -12.85
CA ASP A 171 19.78 -7.59 -12.76
C ASP A 171 20.28 -6.52 -11.81
N ASP A 172 21.15 -6.89 -10.89
CA ASP A 172 21.64 -6.02 -9.81
C ASP A 172 22.39 -4.77 -10.32
N ALA A 173 23.25 -4.94 -11.33
CA ALA A 173 24.02 -3.83 -11.87
C ALA A 173 23.12 -2.86 -12.65
N THR A 174 22.20 -3.40 -13.43
CA THR A 174 21.23 -2.62 -14.20
C THR A 174 20.22 -1.91 -13.29
N PHE A 175 19.82 -2.55 -12.18
CA PHE A 175 19.02 -1.89 -11.13
C PHE A 175 19.71 -0.64 -10.59
N ASP A 176 21.01 -0.75 -10.26
CA ASP A 176 21.80 0.38 -9.75
C ASP A 176 21.99 1.46 -10.82
N GLN A 177 22.18 1.11 -12.09
CA GLN A 177 22.26 2.07 -13.20
C GLN A 177 20.97 2.85 -13.38
N ILE A 178 19.81 2.17 -13.35
CA ILE A 178 18.50 2.84 -13.38
C ILE A 178 18.39 3.84 -12.23
N CYS A 179 18.76 3.43 -11.02
CA CYS A 179 18.73 4.31 -9.86
C CYS A 179 19.64 5.53 -10.03
N LEU A 180 20.87 5.34 -10.53
CA LEU A 180 21.84 6.43 -10.73
C LEU A 180 21.45 7.38 -11.87
N ALA A 181 20.67 6.91 -12.85
CA ALA A 181 20.11 7.75 -13.90
C ALA A 181 19.02 8.71 -13.38
N ILE A 182 18.47 8.45 -12.19
CA ILE A 182 17.43 9.29 -11.56
C ILE A 182 18.08 10.32 -10.64
N PRO A 183 18.03 11.63 -10.94
CA PRO A 183 18.72 12.66 -10.15
C PRO A 183 18.37 12.65 -8.67
N GLY A 184 17.11 12.32 -8.31
CA GLY A 184 16.66 12.26 -6.93
C GLY A 184 17.28 11.12 -6.11
N LEU A 185 17.80 10.07 -6.76
CA LEU A 185 18.43 8.91 -6.13
C LEU A 185 19.96 9.00 -6.06
N GLN A 186 20.60 9.84 -6.87
CA GLN A 186 22.06 10.00 -6.89
C GLN A 186 22.66 10.30 -5.50
N PRO A 187 22.07 11.18 -4.67
CA PRO A 187 22.59 11.44 -3.34
C PRO A 187 22.54 10.23 -2.38
N TRP A 188 21.71 9.23 -2.68
CA TRP A 188 21.59 8.00 -1.90
C TRP A 188 22.56 6.92 -2.33
N LEU A 189 22.84 6.81 -3.64
CA LEU A 189 23.46 5.64 -4.25
C LEU A 189 24.77 5.95 -4.98
N GLY A 190 25.25 7.18 -4.98
CA GLY A 190 26.54 7.52 -5.58
C GLY A 190 27.66 6.60 -5.07
N ALA A 191 28.67 6.37 -5.88
CA ALA A 191 29.73 5.38 -5.62
C ALA A 191 30.37 5.49 -4.23
N ASP A 192 30.43 6.69 -3.65
CA ASP A 192 30.99 6.95 -2.33
C ASP A 192 29.93 7.02 -1.21
N GLN A 193 28.66 6.82 -1.52
CA GLN A 193 27.56 6.98 -0.56
C GLN A 193 27.20 5.68 0.15
N ALA A 194 26.93 4.63 -0.60
CA ALA A 194 26.37 3.40 -0.05
C ALA A 194 26.89 2.15 -0.77
N VAL A 195 26.71 1.00 -0.12
CA VAL A 195 26.94 -0.31 -0.69
C VAL A 195 25.67 -1.13 -0.64
N ALA A 196 25.40 -1.93 -1.67
CA ALA A 196 24.31 -2.86 -1.70
C ALA A 196 24.55 -3.99 -0.67
N THR A 197 23.53 -4.34 0.10
CA THR A 197 23.56 -5.39 1.11
C THR A 197 22.77 -6.63 0.72
N THR A 198 21.97 -6.54 -0.35
CA THR A 198 21.20 -7.66 -0.92
C THR A 198 21.23 -7.62 -2.44
N PRO A 199 20.98 -8.75 -3.13
CA PRO A 199 20.53 -8.72 -4.52
C PRO A 199 19.21 -7.96 -4.67
N SER A 200 18.85 -7.60 -5.89
CA SER A 200 17.50 -7.14 -6.21
C SER A 200 16.52 -8.32 -6.12
N PHE A 201 15.35 -8.08 -5.54
CA PHE A 201 14.31 -9.10 -5.46
C PHE A 201 12.95 -8.51 -5.81
N GLY A 202 12.18 -9.29 -6.58
CA GLY A 202 10.92 -8.86 -7.14
C GLY A 202 9.71 -9.33 -6.33
N MET A 203 8.64 -8.53 -6.38
CA MET A 203 7.31 -8.91 -5.92
C MET A 203 6.31 -8.58 -7.02
N GLY A 204 5.68 -9.60 -7.57
CA GLY A 204 4.66 -9.49 -8.60
C GLY A 204 3.29 -9.99 -8.13
N ASN A 205 2.36 -10.11 -9.09
CA ASN A 205 0.98 -10.52 -8.84
C ASN A 205 0.32 -9.66 -7.75
N ILE A 206 0.50 -8.34 -7.91
CA ILE A 206 -0.03 -7.34 -6.98
C ILE A 206 -1.51 -7.12 -7.31
N LYS A 207 -2.38 -7.46 -6.37
CA LYS A 207 -3.83 -7.31 -6.53
C LYS A 207 -4.43 -6.56 -5.37
N ALA A 208 -5.27 -5.59 -5.67
CA ALA A 208 -6.21 -5.05 -4.72
C ALA A 208 -7.39 -6.03 -4.59
N VAL A 209 -7.73 -6.42 -3.37
CA VAL A 209 -8.75 -7.44 -3.12
C VAL A 209 -9.69 -6.97 -2.03
N TRP A 210 -10.98 -7.25 -2.23
CA TRP A 210 -12.02 -7.11 -1.24
C TRP A 210 -12.76 -8.44 -1.11
N HIS A 211 -12.72 -9.03 0.08
CA HIS A 211 -13.53 -10.19 0.43
C HIS A 211 -14.74 -9.75 1.23
N ASP A 212 -15.93 -10.07 0.77
CA ASP A 212 -17.18 -9.85 1.50
C ASP A 212 -17.61 -11.15 2.20
N PHE A 213 -17.58 -11.13 3.53
CA PHE A 213 -17.98 -12.24 4.39
C PHE A 213 -19.45 -12.16 4.79
N SER A 214 -20.25 -11.42 4.03
CA SER A 214 -21.69 -11.33 4.21
C SER A 214 -22.42 -11.55 2.88
N HIS A 215 -23.66 -12.04 2.94
CA HIS A 215 -24.56 -12.14 1.82
C HIS A 215 -25.91 -11.53 2.25
N ASP A 216 -26.49 -10.63 1.45
CA ASP A 216 -27.70 -9.89 1.78
C ASP A 216 -27.67 -9.26 3.18
N ASN A 217 -26.54 -8.66 3.55
CA ASN A 217 -26.27 -8.07 4.86
C ASN A 217 -26.35 -9.07 6.04
N GLN A 218 -26.32 -10.38 5.77
CA GLN A 218 -26.21 -11.41 6.79
C GLN A 218 -24.80 -12.00 6.80
N PRO A 219 -24.18 -12.24 7.97
CA PRO A 219 -22.87 -12.85 8.04
C PRO A 219 -22.92 -14.29 7.51
N LEU A 220 -21.88 -14.68 6.73
CA LEU A 220 -21.76 -16.05 6.23
C LEU A 220 -21.40 -17.05 7.33
N LEU A 221 -20.66 -16.60 8.33
CA LEU A 221 -20.19 -17.43 9.44
C LEU A 221 -20.17 -16.59 10.71
N LEU A 222 -20.85 -17.05 11.76
CA LEU A 222 -20.86 -16.39 13.07
C LEU A 222 -19.53 -16.62 13.79
N ASN A 223 -19.15 -15.68 14.65
CA ASN A 223 -17.93 -15.70 15.47
C ASN A 223 -16.61 -15.73 14.66
N TYR A 224 -16.66 -15.46 13.37
CA TYR A 224 -15.49 -15.33 12.50
C TYR A 224 -15.32 -13.89 12.01
N TYR A 225 -14.10 -13.36 12.14
CA TYR A 225 -13.76 -12.01 11.69
C TYR A 225 -12.43 -12.03 10.94
N ALA A 226 -12.45 -11.63 9.66
CA ALA A 226 -11.24 -11.43 8.88
C ALA A 226 -10.79 -9.96 8.98
N VAL A 227 -9.53 -9.72 9.33
CA VAL A 227 -8.96 -8.38 9.49
C VAL A 227 -7.71 -8.17 8.61
N GLY A 228 -7.47 -6.92 8.23
CA GLY A 228 -6.34 -6.56 7.39
C GLY A 228 -6.39 -7.25 6.02
N ASP A 229 -5.25 -7.71 5.53
CA ASP A 229 -5.08 -8.30 4.19
C ASP A 229 -5.84 -9.64 4.00
N SER A 230 -6.35 -10.24 5.07
CA SER A 230 -7.26 -11.40 4.99
C SER A 230 -8.64 -11.02 4.44
N SER A 231 -9.05 -9.76 4.62
CA SER A 231 -10.34 -9.21 4.16
C SER A 231 -10.15 -8.14 3.09
N VAL A 232 -9.38 -7.08 3.38
CA VAL A 232 -9.21 -5.91 2.52
C VAL A 232 -7.74 -5.67 2.24
N ARG A 233 -7.37 -5.78 0.98
CA ARG A 233 -5.98 -5.56 0.53
C ARG A 233 -5.93 -4.48 -0.54
N THR A 234 -5.03 -3.53 -0.38
CA THR A 234 -4.71 -2.50 -1.37
C THR A 234 -3.34 -2.75 -1.99
N ASN A 235 -3.03 -2.04 -3.07
CA ASN A 235 -1.69 -2.03 -3.63
C ASN A 235 -0.68 -1.51 -2.58
N PRO A 236 0.41 -2.25 -2.28
CA PRO A 236 1.45 -1.84 -1.33
C PRO A 236 2.12 -0.51 -1.65
N LEU A 237 2.08 -0.06 -2.92
CA LEU A 237 2.63 1.22 -3.37
C LEU A 237 2.18 2.41 -2.52
N TYR A 238 0.97 2.37 -2.00
CA TYR A 238 0.41 3.48 -1.23
C TYR A 238 0.76 3.42 0.26
N GLY A 239 1.45 2.38 0.73
CA GLY A 239 1.91 2.24 2.12
C GLY A 239 0.78 2.13 3.15
N ARG A 240 -0.45 1.79 2.74
CA ARG A 240 -1.65 1.85 3.59
C ARG A 240 -1.94 0.58 4.39
N GLY A 241 -1.30 -0.55 4.06
CA GLY A 241 -1.67 -1.87 4.60
C GLY A 241 -1.67 -1.95 6.14
N CYS A 242 -0.62 -1.45 6.80
CA CYS A 242 -0.56 -1.47 8.27
C CYS A 242 -1.64 -0.57 8.88
N SER A 243 -1.85 0.63 8.33
CA SER A 243 -2.84 1.59 8.84
C SER A 243 -4.28 1.08 8.63
N THR A 244 -4.61 0.50 7.48
CA THR A 244 -5.92 -0.11 7.24
C THR A 244 -6.16 -1.32 8.13
N GLY A 245 -5.12 -2.14 8.38
CA GLY A 245 -5.18 -3.24 9.34
C GLY A 245 -5.45 -2.75 10.76
N ALA A 246 -4.82 -1.67 11.19
CA ALA A 246 -5.04 -1.06 12.51
C ALA A 246 -6.47 -0.49 12.64
N ILE A 247 -6.98 0.21 11.62
CA ILE A 247 -8.37 0.69 11.56
C ILE A 247 -9.33 -0.50 11.66
N HIS A 248 -9.09 -1.55 10.91
CA HIS A 248 -9.93 -2.75 10.88
C HIS A 248 -9.96 -3.44 12.25
N SER A 249 -8.80 -3.58 12.90
CA SER A 249 -8.70 -4.13 14.27
C SER A 249 -9.43 -3.25 15.29
N LYS A 250 -9.34 -1.93 15.15
CA LYS A 250 -10.07 -1.00 16.02
C LYS A 250 -11.58 -1.13 15.85
N ILE A 251 -12.09 -1.21 14.62
CA ILE A 251 -13.52 -1.45 14.34
C ILE A 251 -13.98 -2.70 15.09
N LEU A 252 -13.24 -3.81 14.95
CA LEU A 252 -13.58 -5.07 15.60
C LEU A 252 -13.58 -4.95 17.12
N THR A 253 -12.53 -4.36 17.70
CA THR A 253 -12.41 -4.17 19.14
C THR A 253 -13.56 -3.32 19.70
N ASP A 254 -13.88 -2.20 19.04
CA ASP A 254 -14.97 -1.31 19.47
C ASP A 254 -16.35 -2.02 19.45
N ILE A 255 -16.57 -2.93 18.50
CA ILE A 255 -17.82 -3.68 18.40
C ILE A 255 -17.87 -4.77 19.47
N LEU A 256 -16.85 -5.61 19.56
CA LEU A 256 -16.84 -6.73 20.52
C LEU A 256 -16.83 -6.27 21.99
N SER A 257 -16.42 -5.02 22.27
CA SER A 257 -16.48 -4.48 23.63
C SER A 257 -17.89 -4.07 24.09
N ARG A 258 -18.84 -3.94 23.17
CA ARG A 258 -20.19 -3.43 23.46
C ARG A 258 -21.33 -4.34 23.00
N ASP A 259 -21.06 -5.26 22.08
CA ASP A 259 -22.07 -6.17 21.52
C ASP A 259 -21.56 -7.61 21.56
N HIS A 260 -22.26 -8.44 22.30
CA HIS A 260 -21.92 -9.86 22.51
C HIS A 260 -22.85 -10.81 21.74
N ASP A 261 -23.87 -10.28 21.02
CA ASP A 261 -24.66 -11.11 20.13
C ASP A 261 -23.88 -11.37 18.82
N PRO A 262 -23.57 -12.64 18.50
CA PRO A 262 -22.72 -12.96 17.35
C PRO A 262 -23.23 -12.44 16.00
N ALA A 263 -24.55 -12.49 15.78
CA ALA A 263 -25.14 -12.06 14.52
C ALA A 263 -25.13 -10.52 14.39
N SER A 264 -25.49 -9.82 15.46
CA SER A 264 -25.44 -8.36 15.54
C SER A 264 -24.02 -7.83 15.38
N ALA A 265 -23.06 -8.39 16.12
CA ALA A 265 -21.64 -7.98 16.06
C ALA A 265 -21.04 -8.20 14.67
N ALA A 266 -21.30 -9.35 14.03
CA ALA A 266 -20.81 -9.63 12.68
C ALA A 266 -21.41 -8.70 11.64
N LYS A 267 -22.71 -8.37 11.74
CA LYS A 267 -23.38 -7.41 10.86
C LYS A 267 -22.78 -6.01 11.02
N GLN A 268 -22.63 -5.51 12.26
CA GLN A 268 -22.02 -4.20 12.53
C GLN A 268 -20.59 -4.13 12.01
N PHE A 269 -19.80 -5.21 12.18
CA PHE A 269 -18.45 -5.28 11.69
C PHE A 269 -18.39 -5.16 10.16
N ALA A 270 -19.25 -5.86 9.43
CA ALA A 270 -19.33 -5.76 7.97
C ALA A 270 -19.74 -4.35 7.51
N GLU A 271 -20.72 -3.74 8.18
CA GLU A 271 -21.21 -2.37 7.87
C GLU A 271 -20.13 -1.32 8.12
N GLU A 272 -19.48 -1.32 9.30
CA GLU A 272 -18.43 -0.35 9.62
C GLU A 272 -17.17 -0.58 8.78
N THR A 273 -16.82 -1.82 8.44
CA THR A 273 -15.74 -2.12 7.48
C THR A 273 -16.02 -1.50 6.12
N ARG A 274 -17.22 -1.68 5.57
CA ARG A 274 -17.59 -1.05 4.29
C ARG A 274 -17.57 0.48 4.38
N LYS A 275 -18.10 1.06 5.44
CA LYS A 275 -18.15 2.51 5.63
C LYS A 275 -16.76 3.16 5.72
N GLN A 276 -15.81 2.53 6.44
CA GLN A 276 -14.52 3.13 6.72
C GLN A 276 -13.44 2.70 5.70
N LEU A 277 -13.41 1.44 5.28
CA LEU A 277 -12.34 0.92 4.42
C LEU A 277 -12.68 0.92 2.93
N ARG A 278 -13.97 0.80 2.55
CA ARG A 278 -14.34 0.79 1.13
C ARG A 278 -13.94 2.05 0.37
N PRO A 279 -14.10 3.27 0.92
CA PRO A 279 -13.62 4.48 0.25
C PRO A 279 -12.10 4.52 0.06
N ILE A 280 -11.33 3.99 1.02
CA ILE A 280 -9.87 3.91 0.95
C ILE A 280 -9.45 2.90 -0.14
N TRP A 281 -10.09 1.74 -0.16
CA TRP A 281 -9.84 0.71 -1.17
C TRP A 281 -10.19 1.19 -2.58
N GLN A 282 -11.34 1.84 -2.75
CA GLN A 282 -11.77 2.41 -4.04
C GLN A 282 -10.81 3.48 -4.54
N ALA A 283 -10.37 4.39 -3.67
CA ALA A 283 -9.37 5.41 -4.02
C ALA A 283 -8.05 4.77 -4.50
N SER A 284 -7.62 3.66 -3.87
CA SER A 284 -6.43 2.92 -4.31
C SER A 284 -6.62 2.30 -5.70
N LEU A 285 -7.80 1.76 -6.01
CA LEU A 285 -8.12 1.26 -7.35
C LEU A 285 -8.10 2.35 -8.43
N ASP A 286 -8.62 3.53 -8.11
CA ASP A 286 -8.68 4.63 -9.06
C ASP A 286 -7.27 5.18 -9.35
N GLU A 287 -6.38 5.17 -8.34
CA GLU A 287 -4.97 5.47 -8.50
C GLU A 287 -4.26 4.41 -9.38
N ASP A 288 -4.50 3.11 -9.16
CA ASP A 288 -3.95 2.03 -9.98
C ASP A 288 -4.41 2.14 -11.43
N ARG A 289 -5.71 2.31 -11.67
CA ARG A 289 -6.28 2.49 -13.02
C ARG A 289 -5.69 3.70 -13.75
N THR A 290 -5.43 4.78 -13.02
CA THR A 290 -4.81 5.98 -13.56
C THR A 290 -3.35 5.73 -13.92
N GLY A 291 -2.60 5.02 -13.06
CA GLY A 291 -1.23 4.62 -13.29
C GLY A 291 -1.08 3.70 -14.52
N ILE A 292 -1.93 2.68 -14.62
CA ILE A 292 -1.96 1.74 -15.77
C ILE A 292 -2.20 2.50 -17.08
N LYS A 293 -3.23 3.35 -17.14
CA LYS A 293 -3.53 4.15 -18.36
C LYS A 293 -2.38 5.07 -18.74
N ARG A 294 -1.71 5.66 -17.75
CA ARG A 294 -0.54 6.53 -18.00
C ARG A 294 0.63 5.73 -18.57
N ALA A 295 0.95 4.59 -17.98
CA ALA A 295 2.01 3.71 -18.46
C ALA A 295 1.72 3.22 -19.89
N GLN A 296 0.51 2.75 -20.17
CA GLN A 296 0.09 2.31 -21.50
C GLN A 296 0.20 3.42 -22.56
N SER A 297 -0.11 4.69 -22.20
CA SER A 297 0.04 5.81 -23.13
C SER A 297 1.49 6.13 -23.47
N ILE A 298 2.43 5.77 -22.60
CA ILE A 298 3.88 5.92 -22.84
C ILE A 298 4.41 4.73 -23.67
N LEU A 299 3.98 3.50 -23.34
CA LEU A 299 4.42 2.28 -24.02
C LEU A 299 3.88 2.17 -25.46
N SER A 300 2.71 2.71 -25.73
CA SER A 300 2.04 2.63 -27.03
C SER A 300 1.48 4.00 -27.45
N PRO A 301 2.33 4.97 -27.84
CA PRO A 301 1.88 6.30 -28.22
C PRO A 301 0.90 6.32 -29.41
N SER A 302 1.00 5.35 -30.31
CA SER A 302 0.08 5.18 -31.46
C SER A 302 -1.36 4.86 -31.07
N ASN A 303 -1.56 4.29 -29.88
CA ASN A 303 -2.88 4.01 -29.30
C ASN A 303 -3.40 5.20 -28.45
N ALA A 304 -2.70 6.33 -28.46
CA ALA A 304 -3.12 7.52 -27.75
C ALA A 304 -4.48 7.98 -28.29
N SER A 305 -5.47 7.91 -27.43
CA SER A 305 -6.87 8.25 -27.67
C SER A 305 -7.01 9.65 -28.26
N ALA A 306 -8.09 9.89 -29.01
CA ALA A 306 -8.51 11.20 -29.52
C ALA A 306 -8.30 12.33 -28.49
N ALA A 307 -8.14 13.57 -29.00
CA ALA A 307 -7.92 14.75 -28.18
C ALA A 307 -8.88 14.78 -26.96
N PRO A 308 -8.38 15.08 -25.75
CA PRO A 308 -9.20 15.00 -24.55
C PRO A 308 -10.38 15.98 -24.61
N THR A 309 -11.56 15.50 -24.21
CA THR A 309 -12.78 16.33 -24.11
C THR A 309 -12.53 17.54 -23.18
N LEU A 310 -13.34 18.60 -23.32
CA LEU A 310 -13.27 19.77 -22.44
C LEU A 310 -13.35 19.40 -20.96
N LYS A 311 -14.25 18.46 -20.60
CA LYS A 311 -14.37 17.94 -19.23
C LYS A 311 -13.07 17.28 -18.74
N LYS A 312 -12.42 16.47 -19.59
CA LYS A 312 -11.16 15.80 -19.27
C LYS A 312 -10.01 16.82 -19.15
N ARG A 313 -9.96 17.82 -20.03
CA ARG A 313 -8.98 18.92 -19.95
C ARG A 313 -9.13 19.73 -18.66
N PHE A 314 -10.35 20.05 -18.26
CA PHE A 314 -10.63 20.74 -17.00
C PHE A 314 -10.20 19.86 -15.80
N ALA A 315 -10.55 18.57 -15.76
CA ALA A 315 -10.16 17.66 -14.69
C ALA A 315 -8.62 17.55 -14.54
N ILE A 316 -7.87 17.52 -15.66
CA ILE A 316 -6.41 17.54 -15.64
C ILE A 316 -5.90 18.84 -15.05
N ALA A 317 -6.38 19.99 -15.54
CA ALA A 317 -5.96 21.31 -15.07
C ALA A 317 -6.28 21.52 -13.59
N TYR A 318 -7.44 21.07 -13.13
CA TYR A 318 -7.82 21.07 -11.70
C TYR A 318 -6.89 20.22 -10.85
N GLY A 319 -6.55 19.01 -11.30
CA GLY A 319 -5.61 18.14 -10.61
C GLY A 319 -4.19 18.71 -10.55
N ASP A 320 -3.73 19.42 -11.60
CA ASP A 320 -2.45 20.14 -11.61
C ASP A 320 -2.47 21.30 -10.60
N ALA A 321 -3.58 22.05 -10.57
CA ALA A 321 -3.79 23.12 -9.60
C ALA A 321 -3.85 22.62 -8.17
N LEU A 322 -4.52 21.49 -7.91
CA LEU A 322 -4.54 20.82 -6.60
C LEU A 322 -3.12 20.46 -6.15
N THR A 323 -2.34 19.82 -7.02
CA THR A 323 -0.94 19.46 -6.72
C THR A 323 -0.12 20.70 -6.33
N ARG A 324 -0.24 21.77 -7.10
CA ARG A 324 0.45 23.02 -6.80
C ARG A 324 -0.07 23.68 -5.53
N ALA A 325 -1.40 23.71 -5.34
CA ALA A 325 -2.03 24.28 -4.14
C ALA A 325 -1.57 23.55 -2.86
N THR A 326 -1.37 22.25 -2.91
CA THR A 326 -0.80 21.46 -1.82
C THR A 326 0.64 21.91 -1.47
N GLN A 327 1.41 22.39 -2.46
CA GLN A 327 2.77 22.87 -2.24
C GLN A 327 2.85 24.30 -1.69
N ILE A 328 1.87 25.16 -1.98
CA ILE A 328 1.94 26.60 -1.69
C ILE A 328 0.90 27.08 -0.64
N HIS A 329 -0.15 26.30 -0.35
CA HIS A 329 -1.18 26.65 0.60
C HIS A 329 -1.23 25.65 1.76
N LEU A 330 -0.89 26.10 2.95
CA LEU A 330 -0.81 25.26 4.14
C LEU A 330 -2.14 24.58 4.49
N ARG A 331 -3.28 25.24 4.28
CA ARG A 331 -4.62 24.65 4.47
C ARG A 331 -4.83 23.42 3.56
N VAL A 332 -4.49 23.55 2.28
CA VAL A 332 -4.63 22.47 1.30
C VAL A 332 -3.65 21.34 1.62
N PHE A 333 -2.41 21.67 1.99
CA PHE A 333 -1.40 20.71 2.44
C PHE A 333 -1.90 19.89 3.64
N ARG A 334 -2.40 20.55 4.71
CA ARG A 334 -2.92 19.88 5.91
C ARG A 334 -4.04 18.91 5.57
N GLY A 335 -5.02 19.33 4.75
CA GLY A 335 -6.12 18.47 4.32
C GLY A 335 -5.66 17.27 3.52
N ALA A 336 -4.77 17.49 2.56
CA ALA A 336 -4.17 16.42 1.77
C ALA A 336 -3.36 15.44 2.65
N PHE A 337 -2.60 15.96 3.63
CA PHE A 337 -1.77 15.16 4.51
C PHE A 337 -2.58 14.36 5.54
N ARG A 338 -3.71 14.90 6.04
CA ARG A 338 -4.68 14.18 6.87
C ARG A 338 -5.29 13.00 6.10
N THR A 339 -5.67 13.22 4.84
CA THR A 339 -6.16 12.16 3.96
C THR A 339 -5.07 11.11 3.69
N PHE A 340 -3.84 11.52 3.44
CA PHE A 340 -2.70 10.61 3.24
C PHE A 340 -2.46 9.71 4.46
N ASN A 341 -2.56 10.27 5.66
CA ASN A 341 -2.44 9.55 6.94
C ASN A 341 -3.69 8.77 7.35
N LEU A 342 -4.71 8.70 6.50
CA LEU A 342 -6.00 8.04 6.77
C LEU A 342 -6.73 8.55 8.03
N MET A 343 -6.46 9.79 8.43
CA MET A 343 -7.19 10.49 9.49
C MET A 343 -8.56 11.00 9.00
N GLU A 344 -8.71 11.13 7.69
CA GLU A 344 -9.93 11.48 6.99
C GLU A 344 -10.11 10.59 5.76
N LEU A 345 -11.36 10.38 5.35
CA LEU A 345 -11.66 9.63 4.15
C LEU A 345 -11.12 10.33 2.89
N PRO A 346 -10.77 9.58 1.84
CA PRO A 346 -10.29 10.15 0.58
C PRO A 346 -11.23 11.24 0.04
N GLY A 347 -10.65 12.39 -0.29
CA GLY A 347 -11.38 13.53 -0.82
C GLY A 347 -12.20 14.35 0.19
N ALA A 348 -12.21 14.02 1.48
CA ALA A 348 -12.95 14.75 2.51
C ALA A 348 -12.56 16.24 2.57
N PHE A 349 -11.27 16.55 2.52
CA PHE A 349 -10.76 17.92 2.55
C PHE A 349 -11.17 18.75 1.32
N LEU A 350 -11.51 18.10 0.21
CA LEU A 350 -12.01 18.77 -1.00
C LEU A 350 -13.46 19.26 -0.85
N LYS A 351 -14.17 18.85 0.20
CA LYS A 351 -15.52 19.38 0.50
C LYS A 351 -15.47 20.73 1.23
N ASP A 352 -14.30 21.10 1.76
CA ASP A 352 -14.10 22.38 2.44
C ASP A 352 -14.07 23.54 1.45
N ILE A 353 -14.97 24.51 1.61
CA ILE A 353 -15.12 25.66 0.69
C ILE A 353 -13.83 26.47 0.59
N GLY A 354 -13.11 26.69 1.72
CA GLY A 354 -11.86 27.42 1.71
C GLY A 354 -10.75 26.70 0.94
N THR A 355 -10.69 25.37 1.06
CA THR A 355 -9.78 24.54 0.26
C THR A 355 -10.09 24.64 -1.23
N GLN A 356 -11.37 24.53 -1.61
CA GLN A 356 -11.77 24.68 -3.00
C GLN A 356 -11.44 26.07 -3.56
N ALA A 357 -11.73 27.14 -2.81
CA ALA A 357 -11.39 28.50 -3.22
C ALA A 357 -9.89 28.67 -3.51
N LEU A 358 -9.01 28.11 -2.67
CA LEU A 358 -7.57 28.15 -2.88
C LEU A 358 -7.13 27.34 -4.11
N ILE A 359 -7.75 26.20 -4.38
CA ILE A 359 -7.46 25.40 -5.57
C ILE A 359 -7.89 26.15 -6.84
N PHE A 360 -9.10 26.72 -6.85
CA PHE A 360 -9.58 27.51 -7.99
C PHE A 360 -8.75 28.78 -8.20
N TRP A 361 -8.37 29.48 -7.12
CA TRP A 361 -7.45 30.60 -7.22
C TRP A 361 -6.11 30.19 -7.86
N THR A 362 -5.56 29.04 -7.43
CA THR A 362 -4.32 28.48 -7.98
C THR A 362 -4.49 28.13 -9.46
N LEU A 363 -5.64 27.54 -9.84
CA LEU A 363 -5.97 27.21 -11.22
C LEU A 363 -5.95 28.45 -12.11
N ILE A 364 -6.58 29.54 -11.68
CA ILE A 364 -6.64 30.79 -12.43
C ILE A 364 -5.31 31.51 -12.44
N ARG A 365 -4.64 31.63 -11.27
CA ARG A 365 -3.43 32.43 -11.10
C ARG A 365 -2.23 31.88 -11.86
N TYR A 366 -2.08 30.56 -11.89
CA TYR A 366 -0.91 29.91 -12.50
C TYR A 366 -1.21 29.21 -13.84
N GLY A 367 -2.47 28.97 -14.15
CA GLY A 367 -2.89 28.42 -15.45
C GLY A 367 -2.08 27.19 -15.87
N ALA A 368 -1.49 27.25 -17.06
CA ALA A 368 -0.71 26.15 -17.63
C ALA A 368 0.59 25.81 -16.85
N GLU A 369 1.09 26.73 -16.01
CA GLU A 369 2.29 26.46 -15.21
C GLU A 369 2.05 25.44 -14.09
N ASN A 370 0.79 25.20 -13.69
CA ASN A 370 0.45 24.25 -12.65
C ASN A 370 0.98 22.84 -12.95
N LYS A 371 1.04 22.45 -14.24
CA LYS A 371 1.59 21.15 -14.65
C LYS A 371 3.03 20.92 -14.19
N LYS A 372 3.84 21.99 -14.03
CA LYS A 372 5.22 21.90 -13.54
C LYS A 372 5.32 21.35 -12.11
N ALA A 373 4.26 21.47 -11.30
CA ALA A 373 4.23 20.94 -9.94
C ALA A 373 4.27 19.40 -9.87
N ARG A 374 3.86 18.73 -10.95
CA ARG A 374 3.90 17.26 -11.06
C ARG A 374 5.18 16.73 -11.70
N VAL A 375 5.99 17.58 -12.31
CA VAL A 375 7.19 17.11 -12.98
C VAL A 375 8.19 16.60 -11.97
N VAL A 376 8.55 15.33 -12.10
CA VAL A 376 9.65 14.71 -11.36
C VAL A 376 10.87 14.74 -12.28
N PRO A 377 12.00 15.33 -11.85
CA PRO A 377 13.23 15.32 -12.63
C PRO A 377 13.73 13.89 -12.86
N GLY A 378 14.06 13.58 -14.10
CA GLY A 378 14.59 12.28 -14.47
C GLY A 378 14.50 12.07 -15.98
N PRO A 379 15.16 11.04 -16.50
CA PRO A 379 15.11 10.69 -17.92
C PRO A 379 13.67 10.27 -18.30
N ASP A 380 13.31 10.49 -19.55
CA ASP A 380 12.16 9.81 -20.12
C ASP A 380 12.47 8.33 -20.36
N ARG A 381 11.48 7.56 -20.85
CA ARG A 381 11.64 6.11 -21.00
C ARG A 381 12.70 5.76 -22.03
N ASP A 382 12.75 6.46 -23.14
CA ASP A 382 13.68 6.17 -24.23
C ASP A 382 15.10 6.56 -23.84
N GLU A 383 15.27 7.68 -23.14
CA GLU A 383 16.55 8.10 -22.53
C GLU A 383 17.04 7.07 -21.50
N MET A 384 16.14 6.54 -20.68
CA MET A 384 16.48 5.49 -19.70
C MET A 384 16.96 4.24 -20.41
N ILE A 385 16.25 3.75 -21.41
CA ILE A 385 16.62 2.54 -22.17
C ILE A 385 17.95 2.77 -22.89
N ALA A 386 18.14 3.92 -23.50
CA ALA A 386 19.40 4.25 -24.18
C ALA A 386 20.60 4.28 -23.22
N ALA A 387 20.41 4.71 -21.98
CA ALA A 387 21.45 4.69 -20.95
C ALA A 387 21.84 3.26 -20.51
N LEU A 388 20.94 2.27 -20.67
CA LEU A 388 21.18 0.87 -20.33
C LEU A 388 21.76 0.06 -21.49
N ALA A 389 21.69 0.55 -22.74
CA ALA A 389 22.08 -0.18 -23.95
C ALA A 389 23.58 -0.57 -24.04
N PRO A 390 24.56 0.23 -23.53
CA PRO A 390 25.98 -0.12 -23.66
C PRO A 390 26.36 -1.46 -23.02
N GLU A 391 25.72 -1.86 -21.92
CA GLU A 391 26.03 -3.14 -21.26
C GLU A 391 25.28 -4.33 -21.84
N ALA A 392 24.06 -4.11 -22.36
CA ALA A 392 23.33 -5.17 -23.07
C ALA A 392 24.09 -5.64 -24.33
N ALA A 393 24.78 -4.72 -25.02
CA ALA A 393 25.62 -5.06 -26.16
C ALA A 393 26.91 -5.80 -25.77
N GLN A 394 27.50 -5.53 -24.59
CA GLN A 394 28.69 -6.25 -24.07
C GLN A 394 28.39 -7.65 -23.54
N ARG A 395 27.13 -7.92 -23.11
CA ARG A 395 26.71 -9.26 -22.65
C ARG A 395 26.25 -10.18 -23.77
N ALA A 396 25.98 -9.62 -24.94
CA ALA A 396 25.57 -10.38 -26.14
C ALA A 396 26.77 -10.71 -27.07
N ALA A 397 27.95 -10.19 -26.79
CA ALA A 397 29.23 -10.48 -27.45
C ALA A 397 30.10 -11.40 -26.57
#